data_34ef9608c8f7dee3069fc7e59674712d
#
_entry.id   34ef9608c8f7dee3069fc7e59674712d
#
_cell.length_a   1.000
_cell.length_b   1.000
_cell.length_c   1.000
_cell.angle_alpha   90.00
_cell.angle_beta   90.00
_cell.angle_gamma   90.00
#
_symmetry.space_group_name_H-M   'P 1'
#
loop_
_entity.id
_entity.type
_entity.pdbx_description
1 polymer ?
#
loop_
_entity_poly.entity_id
_entity_poly.type
_entity_poly.pdbx_seq_one_letter_code
_entity_poly.pdbx_strand_id
1 'polypeptide(L)'
;MNSYKLLTPGPLTTTDTVKQVMLFDHCTWDDDYKQITQTIRRTLLALGHVSEPEYTAVLMQGSGTFGVESVLTSVIGREDKLLIAANGAYGLRMAEICRHAGIA
;
A
#
# COMPACT_ATOMS: atom_id res chain seq x y z
N MET A 1 -23.58 -15.87 13.77
CA MET A 1 -22.56 -15.43 12.80
C MET A 1 -21.34 -16.28 12.97
N ASN A 2 -20.77 -16.81 11.88
CA ASN A 2 -19.50 -17.56 11.95
C ASN A 2 -18.39 -16.67 12.48
N SER A 3 -17.75 -17.10 13.58
CA SER A 3 -16.72 -16.34 14.28
C SER A 3 -15.30 -16.70 13.81
N TYR A 4 -15.13 -17.24 12.60
CA TYR A 4 -13.78 -17.54 12.13
C TYR A 4 -13.05 -16.25 11.70
N LYS A 5 -11.74 -16.24 11.88
CA LYS A 5 -10.88 -15.11 11.51
C LYS A 5 -10.11 -15.43 10.23
N LEU A 6 -10.15 -14.48 9.30
CA LEU A 6 -9.33 -14.52 8.10
C LEU A 6 -7.94 -14.00 8.43
N LEU A 7 -6.92 -14.83 8.22
CA LEU A 7 -5.51 -14.51 8.43
C LEU A 7 -4.72 -14.58 7.10
N THR A 8 -5.40 -14.22 6.02
CA THR A 8 -4.79 -14.18 4.68
C THR A 8 -4.10 -12.84 4.43
N PRO A 9 -3.23 -12.71 3.41
CA PRO A 9 -2.66 -11.43 3.00
C PRO A 9 -3.72 -10.38 2.64
N GLY A 10 -4.90 -10.83 2.20
CA GLY A 10 -6.09 -10.03 1.94
C GLY A 10 -7.16 -10.86 1.25
N PRO A 11 -8.43 -10.72 1.68
CA PRO A 11 -8.90 -9.95 2.83
C PRO A 11 -8.51 -10.58 4.18
N LEU A 12 -8.46 -9.76 5.21
CA LEU A 12 -8.23 -10.18 6.59
C LEU A 12 -9.36 -9.73 7.51
N THR A 13 -9.49 -10.36 8.67
CA THR A 13 -10.47 -9.94 9.66
C THR A 13 -9.94 -8.76 10.46
N THR A 14 -10.62 -7.62 10.38
CA THR A 14 -10.37 -6.45 11.22
C THR A 14 -11.07 -6.59 12.58
N THR A 15 -10.66 -5.79 13.56
CA THR A 15 -11.31 -5.72 14.87
C THR A 15 -12.72 -5.12 14.77
N ASP A 16 -13.56 -5.36 15.77
CA ASP A 16 -14.91 -4.81 15.79
C ASP A 16 -14.90 -3.27 15.89
N THR A 17 -13.91 -2.69 16.56
CA THR A 17 -13.73 -1.23 16.62
C THR A 17 -13.45 -0.64 15.23
N VAL A 18 -12.61 -1.28 14.42
CA VAL A 18 -12.36 -0.85 13.03
C VAL A 18 -13.63 -0.97 12.19
N LYS A 19 -14.37 -2.08 12.33
CA LYS A 19 -15.64 -2.26 11.59
C LYS A 19 -16.67 -1.19 11.95
N GLN A 20 -16.74 -0.80 13.24
CA GLN A 20 -17.67 0.23 13.69
C GLN A 20 -17.41 1.58 13.06
N VAL A 21 -16.16 2.02 12.96
CA VAL A 21 -15.82 3.30 12.31
C VAL A 21 -16.05 3.28 10.80
N MET A 22 -16.06 2.10 10.17
CA MET A 22 -16.41 1.95 8.76
C MET A 22 -17.91 2.11 8.45
N LEU A 23 -18.77 2.21 9.47
CA LEU A 23 -20.21 2.46 9.30
C LEU A 23 -20.54 3.93 9.05
N PHE A 24 -19.57 4.82 9.18
CA PHE A 24 -19.76 6.26 8.99
C PHE A 24 -19.21 6.68 7.64
N ASP A 25 -19.97 7.51 6.94
CA ASP A 25 -19.53 8.15 5.72
C ASP A 25 -18.64 9.35 6.04
N HIS A 26 -17.57 9.51 5.26
CA HIS A 26 -16.63 10.61 5.38
C HIS A 26 -16.47 11.32 4.04
N CYS A 27 -16.43 12.65 4.08
CA CYS A 27 -16.11 13.45 2.92
C CYS A 27 -14.61 13.80 2.91
N THR A 28 -13.95 13.62 1.78
CA THR A 28 -12.50 13.92 1.62
C THR A 28 -12.16 15.40 1.80
N TRP A 29 -13.15 16.28 1.73
CA TRP A 29 -13.00 17.73 1.95
C TRP A 29 -13.15 18.14 3.42
N ASP A 30 -13.68 17.27 4.27
CA ASP A 30 -13.83 17.56 5.69
C ASP A 30 -12.47 17.65 6.37
N ASP A 31 -12.33 18.59 7.29
CA ASP A 31 -11.06 18.83 7.98
C ASP A 31 -10.68 17.65 8.88
N ASP A 32 -11.65 16.98 9.47
CA ASP A 32 -11.43 15.76 10.26
C ASP A 32 -10.83 14.64 9.39
N TYR A 33 -11.35 14.44 8.17
CA TYR A 33 -10.80 13.45 7.25
C TYR A 33 -9.37 13.80 6.81
N LYS A 34 -9.11 15.09 6.53
CA LYS A 34 -7.75 15.56 6.20
C LYS A 34 -6.78 15.33 7.36
N GLN A 35 -7.21 15.57 8.61
CA GLN A 35 -6.38 15.31 9.78
C GLN A 35 -6.09 13.82 9.97
N ILE A 36 -7.08 12.93 9.75
CA ILE A 36 -6.88 11.48 9.77
C ILE A 36 -5.82 11.09 8.74
N THR A 37 -5.95 11.57 7.50
CA THR A 37 -4.99 11.29 6.42
C THR A 37 -3.58 11.77 6.77
N GLN A 38 -3.43 12.97 7.30
CA GLN A 38 -2.13 13.50 7.73
C GLN A 38 -1.54 12.70 8.90
N THR A 39 -2.36 12.28 9.84
CA THR A 39 -1.92 11.43 10.96
C THR A 39 -1.40 10.09 10.44
N ILE A 40 -2.11 9.44 9.51
CA ILE A 40 -1.67 8.20 8.86
C ILE A 40 -0.30 8.40 8.20
N ARG A 41 -0.14 9.44 7.40
CA ARG A 41 1.12 9.75 6.70
C ARG A 41 2.28 9.92 7.67
N ARG A 42 2.12 10.73 8.72
CA ARG A 42 3.15 10.94 9.74
C ARG A 42 3.50 9.67 10.50
N THR A 43 2.49 8.85 10.83
CA THR A 43 2.71 7.58 11.50
C THR A 43 3.52 6.62 10.62
N LEU A 44 3.24 6.56 9.32
CA LEU A 44 4.01 5.74 8.38
C LEU A 44 5.47 6.20 8.26
N LEU A 45 5.71 7.51 8.22
CA LEU A 45 7.07 8.07 8.21
C LEU A 45 7.81 7.72 9.50
N ALA A 46 7.15 7.85 10.65
CA ALA A 46 7.73 7.48 11.96
C ALA A 46 8.09 5.98 12.03
N LEU A 47 7.24 5.09 11.49
CA LEU A 47 7.53 3.66 11.36
C LEU A 47 8.74 3.39 10.47
N GLY A 48 8.95 4.19 9.44
CA GLY A 48 10.11 4.14 8.57
C GLY A 48 11.37 4.79 9.15
N HIS A 49 11.30 5.35 10.35
CA HIS A 49 12.36 6.14 10.98
C HIS A 49 12.85 7.31 10.13
N VAL A 50 11.94 7.93 9.39
CA VAL A 50 12.17 9.09 8.52
C VAL A 50 11.18 10.21 8.82
N SER A 51 11.43 11.41 8.32
CA SER A 51 10.59 12.58 8.58
C SER A 51 10.50 13.52 7.37
N GLU A 52 9.51 14.42 7.40
CA GLU A 52 9.44 15.54 6.47
C GLU A 52 10.57 16.56 6.77
N PRO A 53 11.09 17.31 5.78
CA PRO A 53 10.60 17.40 4.40
C PRO A 53 11.24 16.41 3.42
N GLU A 54 12.23 15.63 3.85
CA GLU A 54 12.97 14.74 2.93
C GLU A 54 12.14 13.56 2.43
N TYR A 55 11.13 13.15 3.20
CA TYR A 55 10.29 12.01 2.88
C TYR A 55 8.80 12.35 2.93
N THR A 56 8.03 11.64 2.15
CA THR A 56 6.56 11.70 2.21
C THR A 56 5.95 10.32 2.05
N ALA A 57 4.81 10.09 2.69
CA ALA A 57 4.03 8.88 2.49
C ALA A 57 2.97 9.13 1.41
N VAL A 58 2.96 8.31 0.37
CA VAL A 58 1.95 8.34 -0.69
C VAL A 58 0.96 7.22 -0.44
N LEU A 59 -0.31 7.57 -0.25
CA LEU A 59 -1.40 6.62 -0.05
C LEU A 59 -2.04 6.30 -1.42
N MET A 60 -1.88 5.06 -1.88
CA MET A 60 -2.42 4.61 -3.15
C MET A 60 -3.70 3.81 -2.93
N GLN A 61 -4.76 4.13 -3.65
CA GLN A 61 -5.98 3.32 -3.70
C GLN A 61 -5.80 2.15 -4.66
N GLY A 62 -6.06 0.94 -4.19
CA GLY A 62 -5.99 -0.24 -5.04
C GLY A 62 -5.59 -1.50 -4.27
N SER A 63 -5.34 -2.56 -5.01
CA SER A 63 -4.85 -3.84 -4.48
C SER A 63 -3.36 -3.76 -4.09
N GLY A 64 -2.88 -4.76 -3.33
CA GLY A 64 -1.45 -4.92 -3.08
C GLY A 64 -0.64 -5.09 -4.37
N THR A 65 -1.20 -5.77 -5.38
CA THR A 65 -0.58 -5.89 -6.72
C THR A 65 -0.42 -4.52 -7.38
N PHE A 66 -1.43 -3.66 -7.31
CA PHE A 66 -1.32 -2.28 -7.80
C PHE A 66 -0.27 -1.47 -7.02
N GLY A 67 -0.18 -1.67 -5.71
CA GLY A 67 0.88 -1.05 -4.89
C GLY A 67 2.28 -1.46 -5.36
N VAL A 68 2.51 -2.74 -5.64
CA VAL A 68 3.77 -3.24 -6.19
C VAL A 68 4.05 -2.62 -7.55
N GLU A 69 3.08 -2.63 -8.47
CA GLU A 69 3.21 -2.02 -9.80
C GLU A 69 3.55 -0.54 -9.70
N SER A 70 2.88 0.21 -8.83
CA SER A 70 3.13 1.64 -8.64
C SER A 70 4.55 1.94 -8.19
N VAL A 71 5.14 1.11 -7.33
CA VAL A 71 6.54 1.23 -6.91
C VAL A 71 7.46 0.94 -8.07
N LEU A 72 7.32 -0.21 -8.72
CA LEU A 72 8.20 -0.64 -9.82
C LEU A 72 8.24 0.38 -10.96
N THR A 73 7.08 0.89 -11.35
CA THR A 73 6.98 1.84 -12.46
C THR A 73 7.35 3.28 -12.10
N SER A 74 7.45 3.60 -10.80
CA SER A 74 7.79 4.95 -10.33
C SER A 74 9.27 5.12 -10.00
N VAL A 75 9.94 4.08 -9.50
CA VAL A 75 11.31 4.19 -8.96
C VAL A 75 12.38 3.61 -9.87
N ILE A 76 12.01 2.80 -10.88
CA ILE A 76 12.95 2.19 -11.81
C ILE A 76 13.00 3.05 -13.09
N GLY A 77 14.17 3.59 -13.39
CA GLY A 77 14.41 4.36 -14.61
C GLY A 77 14.65 3.45 -15.82
N ARG A 78 14.65 4.04 -17.02
CA ARG A 78 14.83 3.30 -18.28
C ARG A 78 16.18 2.61 -18.42
N GLU A 79 17.21 3.16 -17.78
CA GLU A 79 18.57 2.65 -17.82
C GLU A 79 18.89 1.72 -16.64
N ASP A 80 17.96 1.60 -15.70
CA ASP A 80 18.12 0.76 -14.52
C ASP A 80 17.84 -0.71 -14.84
N LYS A 81 18.41 -1.58 -14.01
CA LYS A 81 18.14 -3.02 -14.05
C LYS A 81 17.62 -3.47 -12.70
N LEU A 82 16.59 -4.28 -12.70
CA LEU A 82 15.96 -4.80 -11.49
C LEU A 82 16.21 -6.30 -11.34
N LEU A 83 16.81 -6.69 -10.22
CA LEU A 83 16.92 -8.10 -9.85
C LEU A 83 15.73 -8.50 -8.97
N ILE A 84 14.98 -9.49 -9.41
CA ILE A 84 13.85 -10.06 -8.68
C ILE A 84 14.21 -11.47 -8.20
N ALA A 85 14.36 -11.65 -6.88
CA ALA A 85 14.54 -12.97 -6.28
C ALA A 85 13.17 -13.63 -6.05
N ALA A 86 12.65 -14.28 -7.07
CA ALA A 86 11.32 -14.89 -7.05
C ALA A 86 11.36 -16.30 -6.42
N ASN A 87 10.68 -16.48 -5.30
CA ASN A 87 10.52 -17.77 -4.62
C ASN A 87 9.06 -18.28 -4.62
N GLY A 88 8.17 -17.67 -5.42
CA GLY A 88 6.77 -18.04 -5.50
C GLY A 88 5.96 -17.11 -6.39
N ALA A 89 4.64 -17.24 -6.33
CA ALA A 89 3.70 -16.58 -7.24
C ALA A 89 3.81 -15.04 -7.24
N TYR A 90 4.06 -14.43 -6.08
CA TYR A 90 4.18 -12.98 -5.99
C TYR A 90 5.44 -12.44 -6.70
N GLY A 91 6.58 -13.12 -6.54
CA GLY A 91 7.81 -12.76 -7.25
C GLY A 91 7.67 -12.94 -8.77
N LEU A 92 7.02 -14.01 -9.21
CA LEU A 92 6.71 -14.23 -10.63
C LEU A 92 5.79 -13.14 -11.19
N ARG A 93 4.80 -12.72 -10.40
CA ARG A 93 3.92 -11.60 -10.78
C ARG A 93 4.69 -10.29 -10.92
N MET A 94 5.64 -10.01 -10.02
CA MET A 94 6.51 -8.84 -10.15
C MET A 94 7.30 -8.86 -11.46
N ALA A 95 7.85 -10.00 -11.83
CA ALA A 95 8.57 -10.17 -13.10
C ALA A 95 7.65 -9.94 -14.31
N GLU A 96 6.39 -10.39 -14.26
CA GLU A 96 5.40 -10.11 -15.30
C GLU A 96 5.11 -8.61 -15.44
N ILE A 97 4.91 -7.92 -14.31
CA ILE A 97 4.70 -6.46 -14.29
C ILE A 97 5.88 -5.74 -14.95
N CYS A 98 7.10 -6.07 -14.55
CA CYS A 98 8.31 -5.48 -15.14
C CYS A 98 8.39 -5.71 -16.64
N ARG A 99 8.14 -6.93 -17.10
CA ARG A 99 8.15 -7.26 -18.53
C ARG A 99 7.12 -6.44 -19.32
N HIS A 100 5.89 -6.27 -18.80
CA HIS A 100 4.85 -5.47 -19.46
C HIS A 100 5.17 -3.97 -19.41
N ALA A 101 5.82 -3.50 -18.35
CA ALA A 101 6.25 -2.11 -18.21
C ALA A 101 7.54 -1.77 -18.98
N GLY A 102 8.19 -2.77 -19.60
CA GLY A 102 9.47 -2.58 -20.31
C GLY A 102 10.65 -2.30 -19.38
N ILE A 103 10.61 -2.79 -18.14
CA ILE A 103 11.68 -2.71 -17.16
C ILE A 103 12.60 -3.93 -17.35
N ALA A 104 13.91 -3.68 -17.48
CA ALA A 104 14.93 -4.70 -17.67
C ALA A 104 15.38 -5.37 -16.36
#